data_8a7f78f1004b888123cdb30b06e2c60e
#
_entry.id   8a7f78f1004b888123cdb30b06e2c60e
#
_cell.length_a   1.000
_cell.length_b   1.000
_cell.length_c   1.000
_cell.angle_alpha   90.00
_cell.angle_beta   90.00
_cell.angle_gamma   90.00
#
_symmetry.space_group_name_H-M   'P 1'
#
loop_
_entity.id
_entity.type
_entity.pdbx_description
1 polymer ?
#
loop_
_entity_poly.entity_id
_entity_poly.type
_entity_poly.pdbx_seq_one_letter_code
_entity_poly.pdbx_strand_id
1 'polypeptide(L)'
;MGDQGLMYSGGENSYPFNTIASPAPRGHVPQMQNKKQGEASAGYMLMKPLVESATAAGARALYDVRVQRLITESDGRVVGMRARRYGTEMNIRARTGVVLATGSFAYNDSMVARYAPRIAGRPAASIEQHDGQAIRMAQALGADLAHMDATEVAIFIDPQQLVRGILVNGRGQRYVAEDTYRAGSGSSPSTSRTTPPT
;
A
#
# COMPACT_ATOMS: atom_id res chain seq x y z
N MET A 1 0.38 11.54 -26.57
CA MET A 1 0.03 11.52 -25.14
C MET A 1 -0.70 10.25 -24.70
N GLY A 2 -1.37 9.54 -25.59
CA GLY A 2 -1.99 8.24 -25.29
C GLY A 2 -1.00 7.14 -24.92
N ASP A 3 0.16 7.19 -25.51
CA ASP A 3 1.15 6.12 -25.39
C ASP A 3 1.77 5.98 -23.99
N GLN A 4 1.85 7.06 -23.24
CA GLN A 4 2.37 7.00 -21.87
C GLN A 4 1.38 6.30 -20.93
N GLY A 5 0.09 6.47 -21.13
CA GLY A 5 -0.92 5.76 -20.35
C GLY A 5 -0.86 4.24 -20.52
N LEU A 6 -0.57 3.79 -21.73
CA LEU A 6 -0.47 2.36 -22.04
C LEU A 6 0.72 1.69 -21.36
N MET A 7 1.84 2.39 -21.24
CA MET A 7 3.01 1.85 -20.55
C MET A 7 2.81 1.63 -19.06
N TYR A 8 1.84 2.32 -18.47
CA TYR A 8 1.54 2.24 -17.04
C TYR A 8 0.32 1.39 -16.72
N SER A 9 -0.38 0.90 -17.73
CA SER A 9 -1.66 0.24 -17.54
C SER A 9 -1.56 -1.24 -17.18
N GLY A 10 -0.36 -1.73 -16.96
CA GLY A 10 -0.17 -3.02 -16.36
C GLY A 10 0.14 -4.16 -17.30
N GLY A 11 0.38 -5.31 -16.71
CA GLY A 11 0.75 -6.53 -17.40
C GLY A 11 -0.31 -7.05 -18.37
N GLU A 12 -1.55 -6.60 -18.24
CA GLU A 12 -2.65 -6.92 -19.16
C GLU A 12 -2.42 -6.39 -20.58
N ASN A 13 -1.57 -5.40 -20.77
CA ASN A 13 -1.18 -4.90 -22.10
C ASN A 13 -0.08 -5.71 -22.75
N SER A 14 0.59 -6.59 -22.02
CA SER A 14 1.67 -7.41 -22.51
C SER A 14 1.22 -8.82 -22.87
N TYR A 15 1.99 -9.47 -23.75
CA TYR A 15 1.78 -10.88 -24.06
C TYR A 15 2.04 -11.75 -22.80
N PRO A 16 1.23 -12.80 -22.50
CA PRO A 16 0.08 -13.29 -23.31
C PRO A 16 -1.25 -12.62 -22.94
N PHE A 17 -1.31 -11.76 -21.95
CA PHE A 17 -2.58 -11.25 -21.38
C PHE A 17 -3.36 -10.42 -22.40
N ASN A 18 -2.70 -9.63 -23.22
CA ASN A 18 -3.34 -8.82 -24.27
C ASN A 18 -4.02 -9.66 -25.36
N THR A 19 -3.68 -10.95 -25.48
CA THR A 19 -4.31 -11.86 -26.42
C THR A 19 -5.58 -12.51 -25.87
N ILE A 20 -5.74 -12.49 -24.56
CA ILE A 20 -6.90 -13.08 -23.86
C ILE A 20 -8.05 -12.09 -23.82
N ALA A 21 -7.78 -10.85 -23.50
CA ALA A 21 -8.76 -9.78 -23.45
C ALA A 21 -8.09 -8.43 -23.75
N SER A 22 -8.79 -7.57 -24.48
CA SER A 22 -8.33 -6.18 -24.65
C SER A 22 -8.33 -5.47 -23.30
N PRO A 23 -7.21 -4.88 -22.89
CA PRO A 23 -7.15 -4.17 -21.64
C PRO A 23 -8.03 -2.92 -21.68
N ALA A 24 -8.77 -2.69 -20.61
CA ALA A 24 -9.53 -1.45 -20.42
C ALA A 24 -8.69 -0.46 -19.61
N PRO A 25 -8.70 0.83 -19.92
CA PRO A 25 -8.01 1.84 -19.13
C PRO A 25 -8.68 1.94 -17.76
N ARG A 26 -8.01 1.46 -16.72
CA ARG A 26 -8.51 1.43 -15.34
C ARG A 26 -7.79 2.40 -14.43
N GLY A 27 -6.55 2.74 -14.76
CA GLY A 27 -5.77 3.72 -14.01
C GLY A 27 -6.24 5.14 -14.32
N HIS A 28 -6.64 5.86 -13.27
CA HIS A 28 -7.03 7.26 -13.37
C HIS A 28 -6.06 8.11 -12.57
N VAL A 29 -5.40 9.04 -13.23
CA VAL A 29 -4.55 10.04 -12.58
C VAL A 29 -5.33 11.36 -12.53
N PRO A 30 -5.69 11.85 -11.33
CA PRO A 30 -6.34 13.14 -11.20
C PRO A 30 -5.47 14.25 -11.81
N GLN A 31 -6.05 15.07 -12.65
CA GLN A 31 -5.37 16.19 -13.29
C GLN A 31 -6.07 17.50 -12.92
N MET A 32 -5.27 18.50 -12.60
CA MET A 32 -5.78 19.87 -12.50
C MET A 32 -5.71 20.56 -13.86
N GLN A 33 -6.65 21.44 -14.08
CA GLN A 33 -6.63 22.31 -15.25
C GLN A 33 -5.32 23.12 -15.27
N ASN A 34 -4.66 23.18 -16.40
CA ASN A 34 -3.38 23.89 -16.60
C ASN A 34 -2.16 23.35 -15.83
N LYS A 35 -2.20 22.13 -15.36
CA LYS A 35 -1.11 21.59 -14.60
C LYS A 35 0.00 21.03 -15.46
N LYS A 36 1.22 21.40 -15.14
CA LYS A 36 2.42 20.74 -15.64
C LYS A 36 2.67 19.44 -14.85
N GLN A 37 3.12 18.42 -15.54
CA GLN A 37 3.48 17.16 -14.91
C GLN A 37 4.54 17.41 -13.82
N GLY A 38 4.30 16.95 -12.60
CA GLY A 38 5.25 17.05 -11.48
C GLY A 38 4.97 18.13 -10.43
N GLU A 39 4.03 19.05 -10.64
CA GLU A 39 3.78 20.17 -9.70
C GLU A 39 2.98 19.83 -8.43
N ALA A 40 2.27 18.73 -8.39
CA ALA A 40 1.69 18.16 -7.18
C ALA A 40 1.41 16.67 -7.38
N SER A 41 1.46 15.89 -6.35
CA SER A 41 1.13 14.47 -6.45
C SER A 41 -0.37 14.28 -6.74
N ALA A 42 -0.69 13.28 -7.56
CA ALA A 42 -2.08 12.90 -7.82
C ALA A 42 -2.84 12.60 -6.52
N GLY A 43 -2.17 12.06 -5.52
CA GLY A 43 -2.72 11.80 -4.19
C GLY A 43 -3.20 13.07 -3.48
N TYR A 44 -2.45 14.16 -3.55
CA TYR A 44 -2.88 15.44 -2.96
C TYR A 44 -4.16 15.97 -3.62
N MET A 45 -4.25 15.85 -4.94
CA MET A 45 -5.42 16.32 -5.69
C MET A 45 -6.70 15.56 -5.36
N LEU A 46 -6.56 14.30 -4.98
CA LEU A 46 -7.66 13.48 -4.49
C LEU A 46 -7.98 13.80 -3.03
N MET A 47 -6.96 13.88 -2.19
CA MET A 47 -7.13 14.03 -0.75
C MET A 47 -7.65 15.39 -0.34
N LYS A 48 -7.22 16.47 -1.01
CA LYS A 48 -7.66 17.83 -0.68
C LYS A 48 -9.19 17.97 -0.71
N PRO A 49 -9.90 17.69 -1.82
CA PRO A 49 -11.36 17.83 -1.87
C PRO A 49 -12.08 16.83 -0.94
N LEU A 50 -11.50 15.64 -0.69
CA LEU A 50 -12.08 14.69 0.26
C LEU A 50 -12.03 15.23 1.69
N VAL A 51 -10.92 15.80 2.11
CA VAL A 51 -10.78 16.41 3.44
C VAL A 51 -11.69 17.63 3.58
N GLU A 52 -11.78 18.48 2.57
CA GLU A 52 -12.68 19.62 2.55
C GLU A 52 -14.15 19.18 2.67
N SER A 53 -14.55 18.17 1.91
CA SER A 53 -15.91 17.60 1.97
C SER A 53 -16.22 16.97 3.32
N ALA A 54 -15.30 16.20 3.88
CA ALA A 54 -15.46 15.61 5.20
C ALA A 54 -15.60 16.68 6.28
N THR A 55 -14.79 17.73 6.21
CA THR A 55 -14.86 18.87 7.14
C THR A 55 -16.19 19.61 7.03
N ALA A 56 -16.65 19.87 5.79
CA ALA A 56 -17.95 20.48 5.55
C ALA A 56 -19.13 19.63 6.07
N ALA A 57 -18.98 18.30 6.04
CA ALA A 57 -19.92 17.35 6.63
C ALA A 57 -19.83 17.25 8.16
N GLY A 58 -18.98 18.04 8.82
CA GLY A 58 -18.84 18.09 10.27
C GLY A 58 -17.80 17.13 10.86
N ALA A 59 -16.99 16.47 10.04
CA ALA A 59 -15.88 15.66 10.55
C ALA A 59 -14.83 16.56 11.23
N ARG A 60 -14.30 16.10 12.36
CA ARG A 60 -13.27 16.80 13.13
C ARG A 60 -11.97 16.04 13.06
N ALA A 61 -10.95 16.65 12.49
CA ALA A 61 -9.60 16.08 12.45
C ALA A 61 -8.86 16.43 13.76
N LEU A 62 -8.24 15.42 14.36
CA LEU A 62 -7.30 15.58 15.46
C LEU A 62 -5.93 15.12 15.00
N TYR A 63 -4.99 16.04 14.92
CA TYR A 63 -3.61 15.79 14.52
C TYR A 63 -2.71 15.54 15.73
N ASP A 64 -1.56 14.90 15.48
CA ASP A 64 -0.56 14.56 16.50
C ASP A 64 -1.11 13.65 17.60
N VAL A 65 -2.07 12.82 17.24
CA VAL A 65 -2.73 11.87 18.15
C VAL A 65 -2.30 10.46 17.82
N ARG A 66 -1.59 9.82 18.74
CA ARG A 66 -1.23 8.41 18.60
C ARG A 66 -2.21 7.55 19.40
N VAL A 67 -3.00 6.78 18.69
CA VAL A 67 -3.89 5.79 19.29
C VAL A 67 -3.07 4.63 19.82
N GLN A 68 -3.31 4.21 21.05
CA GLN A 68 -2.55 3.17 21.73
C GLN A 68 -3.31 1.87 21.86
N ARG A 69 -4.63 1.94 22.12
CA ARG A 69 -5.51 0.76 22.23
C ARG A 69 -6.96 1.13 21.98
N LEU A 70 -7.75 0.13 21.63
CA LEU A 70 -9.20 0.20 21.63
C LEU A 70 -9.73 0.01 23.05
N ILE A 71 -10.89 0.58 23.34
CA ILE A 71 -11.60 0.45 24.62
C ILE A 71 -12.87 -0.35 24.34
N THR A 72 -13.08 -1.41 25.12
CA THR A 72 -14.26 -2.26 25.02
C THR A 72 -15.08 -2.23 26.31
N GLU A 73 -16.37 -2.47 26.19
CA GLU A 73 -17.26 -2.82 27.30
C GLU A 73 -17.14 -4.32 27.65
N SER A 74 -17.81 -4.73 28.69
CA SER A 74 -17.74 -6.12 29.18
C SER A 74 -18.33 -7.15 28.21
N ASP A 75 -19.18 -6.72 27.29
CA ASP A 75 -19.74 -7.53 26.19
C ASP A 75 -18.81 -7.64 24.97
N GLY A 76 -17.63 -7.00 25.01
CA GLY A 76 -16.67 -6.98 23.92
C GLY A 76 -16.89 -5.86 22.89
N ARG A 77 -17.93 -5.08 23.00
CA ARG A 77 -18.23 -3.99 22.06
C ARG A 77 -17.18 -2.87 22.18
N VAL A 78 -16.61 -2.46 21.05
CA VAL A 78 -15.65 -1.35 21.00
C VAL A 78 -16.42 -0.02 21.14
N VAL A 79 -16.11 0.72 22.19
CA VAL A 79 -16.78 1.99 22.55
C VAL A 79 -15.88 3.21 22.46
N GLY A 80 -14.64 3.03 22.06
CA GLY A 80 -13.71 4.13 21.93
C GLY A 80 -12.26 3.70 21.81
N MET A 81 -11.38 4.65 22.03
CA MET A 81 -9.95 4.43 21.97
C MET A 81 -9.21 5.26 23.02
N ARG A 82 -8.12 4.71 23.52
CA ARG A 82 -7.13 5.46 24.28
C ARG A 82 -6.05 5.95 23.32
N ALA A 83 -5.73 7.21 23.45
CA ALA A 83 -4.72 7.87 22.63
C ALA A 83 -3.81 8.75 23.49
N ARG A 84 -2.70 9.17 22.90
CA ARG A 84 -1.77 10.11 23.50
C ARG A 84 -1.53 11.27 22.54
N ARG A 85 -1.54 12.48 23.08
CA ARG A 85 -1.21 13.70 22.34
C ARG A 85 -0.25 14.57 23.18
N TYR A 86 0.89 14.90 22.64
CA TYR A 86 1.94 15.69 23.32
C TYR A 86 2.25 15.21 24.75
N GLY A 87 2.35 13.90 24.93
CA GLY A 87 2.62 13.29 26.23
C GLY A 87 1.39 13.06 27.11
N THR A 88 0.25 13.71 26.85
CA THR A 88 -0.99 13.58 27.62
C THR A 88 -1.87 12.47 27.09
N GLU A 89 -2.32 11.59 27.98
CA GLU A 89 -3.31 10.56 27.65
C GLU A 89 -4.71 11.15 27.50
N MET A 90 -5.47 10.61 26.57
CA MET A 90 -6.86 10.96 26.32
C MET A 90 -7.68 9.75 25.93
N ASN A 91 -8.94 9.71 26.35
CA ASN A 91 -9.90 8.72 25.91
C ASN A 91 -10.90 9.39 24.96
N ILE A 92 -11.09 8.76 23.80
CA ILE A 92 -12.05 9.23 22.80
C ILE A 92 -13.18 8.22 22.74
N ARG A 93 -14.40 8.66 23.08
CA ARG A 93 -15.59 7.82 23.02
C ARG A 93 -16.13 7.79 21.59
N ALA A 94 -16.44 6.61 21.11
CA ALA A 94 -17.17 6.37 19.87
C ALA A 94 -18.61 5.96 20.18
N ARG A 95 -19.58 6.64 19.58
CA ARG A 95 -21.01 6.34 19.82
C ARG A 95 -21.47 5.13 18.99
N THR A 96 -20.98 4.98 17.78
CA THR A 96 -21.42 3.94 16.85
C THR A 96 -20.35 2.86 16.66
N GLY A 97 -19.10 3.25 16.54
CA GLY A 97 -17.99 2.33 16.33
C GLY A 97 -16.68 3.06 15.98
N VAL A 98 -15.63 2.30 15.79
CA VAL A 98 -14.30 2.79 15.40
C VAL A 98 -13.92 2.18 14.06
N VAL A 99 -13.55 3.01 13.10
CA VAL A 99 -12.99 2.58 11.82
C VAL A 99 -11.46 2.63 11.90
N LEU A 100 -10.82 1.51 11.61
CA LEU A 100 -9.35 1.42 11.53
C LEU A 100 -8.93 1.59 10.07
N ALA A 101 -8.25 2.70 9.76
CA ALA A 101 -7.80 3.05 8.41
C ALA A 101 -6.32 3.51 8.43
N THR A 102 -5.49 2.84 9.24
CA THR A 102 -4.11 3.25 9.55
C THR A 102 -3.07 2.69 8.60
N GLY A 103 -3.50 2.02 7.54
CA GLY A 103 -2.58 1.44 6.54
C GLY A 103 -1.94 0.13 7.00
N SER A 104 -0.75 -0.13 6.49
CA SER A 104 -0.05 -1.41 6.57
C SER A 104 0.91 -1.50 7.77
N PHE A 105 1.79 -2.49 7.74
CA PHE A 105 2.87 -2.70 8.71
C PHE A 105 4.27 -2.59 8.08
N ALA A 106 4.39 -1.90 6.95
CA ALA A 106 5.62 -1.84 6.15
C ALA A 106 6.85 -1.28 6.91
N TYR A 107 6.61 -0.45 7.94
CA TYR A 107 7.65 0.09 8.81
C TYR A 107 7.78 -0.64 10.16
N ASN A 108 7.26 -1.86 10.24
CA ASN A 108 7.42 -2.71 11.41
C ASN A 108 8.23 -3.96 11.05
N ASP A 109 9.55 -3.89 11.21
CA ASP A 109 10.48 -4.95 10.82
C ASP A 109 10.12 -6.32 11.40
N SER A 110 9.63 -6.36 12.64
CA SER A 110 9.23 -7.62 13.27
C SER A 110 7.98 -8.22 12.64
N MET A 111 7.01 -7.40 12.24
CA MET A 111 5.84 -7.86 11.49
C MET A 111 6.22 -8.25 10.07
N VAL A 112 7.08 -7.48 9.41
CA VAL A 112 7.59 -7.82 8.07
C VAL A 112 8.33 -9.14 8.10
N ALA A 113 9.26 -9.34 9.05
CA ALA A 113 9.97 -10.59 9.18
C ALA A 113 9.06 -11.79 9.45
N ARG A 114 7.98 -11.58 10.21
CA ARG A 114 7.03 -12.64 10.56
C ARG A 114 6.06 -12.98 9.43
N TYR A 115 5.47 -11.97 8.79
CA TYR A 115 4.36 -12.15 7.86
C TYR A 115 4.78 -12.08 6.39
N ALA A 116 5.80 -11.29 6.07
CA ALA A 116 6.28 -11.07 4.72
C ALA A 116 7.81 -11.22 4.60
N PRO A 117 8.40 -12.33 5.01
CA PRO A 117 9.86 -12.50 5.11
C PRO A 117 10.59 -12.30 3.78
N ARG A 118 9.90 -12.44 2.65
CA ARG A 118 10.49 -12.24 1.31
C ARG A 118 10.96 -10.81 1.06
N ILE A 119 10.37 -9.83 1.75
CA ILE A 119 10.71 -8.40 1.60
C ILE A 119 11.47 -7.85 2.81
N ALA A 120 11.79 -8.69 3.79
CA ALA A 120 12.55 -8.26 4.96
C ALA A 120 13.89 -7.63 4.56
N GLY A 121 14.21 -6.49 5.17
CA GLY A 121 15.41 -5.71 4.86
C GLY A 121 15.36 -4.90 3.56
N ARG A 122 14.24 -4.88 2.84
CA ARG A 122 14.07 -4.01 1.67
C ARG A 122 13.48 -2.67 2.07
N PRO A 123 13.85 -1.58 1.38
CA PRO A 123 13.27 -0.27 1.65
C PRO A 123 11.74 -0.28 1.46
N ALA A 124 11.02 0.25 2.43
CA ALA A 124 9.58 0.43 2.33
C ALA A 124 9.25 1.71 1.54
N ALA A 125 8.41 1.57 0.50
CA ALA A 125 7.86 2.70 -0.24
C ALA A 125 6.51 3.12 0.40
N SER A 126 6.56 3.63 1.62
CA SER A 126 5.38 3.93 2.42
C SER A 126 5.66 5.10 3.38
N ILE A 127 4.81 5.30 4.37
CA ILE A 127 5.00 6.31 5.42
C ILE A 127 5.32 5.60 6.74
N GLU A 128 6.12 6.25 7.59
CA GLU A 128 6.59 5.67 8.86
C GLU A 128 5.45 5.27 9.82
N GLN A 129 4.28 5.88 9.67
CA GLN A 129 3.09 5.56 10.45
C GLN A 129 2.46 4.20 10.09
N HIS A 130 2.91 3.56 9.01
CA HIS A 130 2.51 2.20 8.66
C HIS A 130 3.25 1.16 9.50
N ASP A 131 3.10 1.26 10.82
CA ASP A 131 3.76 0.44 11.84
C ASP A 131 2.94 -0.78 12.30
N GLY A 132 1.78 -1.02 11.69
CA GLY A 132 0.90 -2.15 12.02
C GLY A 132 0.15 -2.00 13.34
N GLN A 133 0.14 -0.84 13.96
CA GLN A 133 -0.48 -0.63 15.29
C GLN A 133 -1.96 -0.99 15.30
N ALA A 134 -2.74 -0.57 14.30
CA ALA A 134 -4.16 -0.90 14.27
C ALA A 134 -4.43 -2.38 14.05
N ILE A 135 -3.62 -3.06 13.25
CA ILE A 135 -3.69 -4.52 13.06
C ILE A 135 -3.52 -5.20 14.42
N ARG A 136 -2.51 -4.82 15.17
CA ARG A 136 -2.24 -5.37 16.52
C ARG A 136 -3.35 -5.05 17.52
N MET A 137 -3.94 -3.84 17.46
CA MET A 137 -5.07 -3.46 18.32
C MET A 137 -6.32 -4.29 18.01
N ALA A 138 -6.61 -4.52 16.73
CA ALA A 138 -7.74 -5.35 16.32
C ALA A 138 -7.52 -6.82 16.71
N GLN A 139 -6.34 -7.35 16.47
CA GLN A 139 -5.96 -8.71 16.82
C GLN A 139 -6.05 -8.96 18.35
N ALA A 140 -5.67 -7.98 19.16
CA ALA A 140 -5.81 -8.07 20.61
C ALA A 140 -7.27 -8.22 21.10
N LEU A 141 -8.24 -7.88 20.24
CA LEU A 141 -9.66 -8.06 20.46
C LEU A 141 -10.28 -9.25 19.71
N GLY A 142 -9.42 -10.12 19.16
CA GLY A 142 -9.85 -11.35 18.50
C GLY A 142 -10.10 -11.23 17.00
N ALA A 143 -9.72 -10.13 16.37
CA ALA A 143 -9.79 -10.03 14.90
C ALA A 143 -8.83 -11.03 14.25
N ASP A 144 -9.29 -11.70 13.20
CA ASP A 144 -8.47 -12.58 12.40
C ASP A 144 -7.60 -11.82 11.41
N LEU A 145 -6.54 -12.45 10.94
CA LEU A 145 -5.58 -11.92 9.98
C LEU A 145 -5.63 -12.76 8.69
N ALA A 146 -5.82 -12.10 7.57
CA ALA A 146 -5.82 -12.75 6.26
C ALA A 146 -4.80 -12.09 5.33
N HIS A 147 -4.19 -12.89 4.47
CA HIS A 147 -3.28 -12.42 3.42
C HIS A 147 -2.14 -11.50 3.88
N MET A 148 -1.61 -11.75 5.06
CA MET A 148 -0.54 -10.94 5.65
C MET A 148 0.79 -11.04 4.88
N ASP A 149 0.96 -12.05 4.05
CA ASP A 149 2.09 -12.24 3.14
C ASP A 149 1.90 -11.56 1.78
N ALA A 150 0.70 -11.06 1.49
CA ALA A 150 0.40 -10.35 0.26
C ALA A 150 1.01 -8.94 0.30
N THR A 151 2.13 -8.78 -0.38
CA THR A 151 2.88 -7.53 -0.45
C THR A 151 3.04 -7.08 -1.89
N GLU A 152 2.84 -5.80 -2.12
CA GLU A 152 3.19 -5.18 -3.40
C GLU A 152 4.67 -4.84 -3.40
N VAL A 153 5.37 -5.25 -4.44
CA VAL A 153 6.77 -4.91 -4.67
C VAL A 153 6.87 -4.13 -5.98
N ALA A 154 7.39 -2.92 -5.91
CA ALA A 154 7.54 -2.06 -7.07
C ALA A 154 9.02 -1.83 -7.39
N ILE A 155 9.35 -1.79 -8.67
CA ILE A 155 10.66 -1.38 -9.17
C ILE A 155 10.57 0.10 -9.52
N PHE A 156 11.32 0.94 -8.80
CA PHE A 156 11.37 2.39 -9.02
C PHE A 156 12.41 2.74 -10.10
N ILE A 157 12.13 2.32 -11.32
CA ILE A 157 12.93 2.67 -12.50
C ILE A 157 12.00 3.42 -13.46
N ASP A 158 12.55 4.39 -14.20
CA ASP A 158 11.81 5.04 -15.27
C ASP A 158 11.33 3.97 -16.27
N PRO A 159 10.02 3.88 -16.52
CA PRO A 159 9.46 2.88 -17.43
C PRO A 159 10.07 2.94 -18.84
N GLN A 160 10.44 4.13 -19.32
CA GLN A 160 11.10 4.29 -20.62
C GLN A 160 12.46 3.61 -20.67
N GLN A 161 13.18 3.62 -19.58
CA GLN A 161 14.47 2.93 -19.47
C GLN A 161 14.25 1.42 -19.31
N LEU A 162 13.24 1.04 -18.55
CA LEU A 162 12.90 -0.35 -18.31
C LEU A 162 12.61 -1.11 -19.61
N VAL A 163 11.74 -0.56 -20.47
CA VAL A 163 11.34 -1.21 -21.74
C VAL A 163 12.46 -1.25 -22.80
N ARG A 164 13.52 -0.48 -22.61
CA ARG A 164 14.70 -0.49 -23.48
C ARG A 164 15.79 -1.44 -23.00
N GLY A 165 15.63 -2.01 -21.81
CA GLY A 165 16.58 -2.91 -21.20
C GLY A 165 16.15 -4.37 -21.28
N ILE A 166 16.80 -5.19 -20.48
CA ILE A 166 16.45 -6.59 -20.24
C ILE A 166 16.51 -6.82 -18.73
N LEU A 167 15.40 -7.30 -18.16
CA LEU A 167 15.35 -7.70 -16.75
C LEU A 167 15.87 -9.12 -16.58
N VAL A 168 16.96 -9.25 -15.84
CA VAL A 168 17.56 -10.55 -15.53
C VAL A 168 17.53 -10.80 -14.02
N ASN A 169 17.39 -12.06 -13.64
CA ASN A 169 17.52 -12.50 -12.25
C ASN A 169 19.02 -12.57 -11.84
N GLY A 170 19.28 -12.94 -10.59
CA GLY A 170 20.65 -13.09 -10.09
C GLY A 170 21.50 -14.17 -10.78
N ARG A 171 20.92 -14.96 -11.68
CA ARG A 171 21.60 -15.95 -12.52
C ARG A 171 21.80 -15.48 -13.96
N GLY A 172 21.47 -14.23 -14.28
CA GLY A 172 21.55 -13.69 -15.63
C GLY A 172 20.43 -14.16 -16.58
N GLN A 173 19.37 -14.77 -16.07
CA GLN A 173 18.25 -15.24 -16.89
C GLN A 173 17.18 -14.17 -16.97
N ARG A 174 16.70 -13.85 -18.17
CA ARG A 174 15.50 -13.03 -18.35
C ARG A 174 14.29 -13.75 -17.76
N TYR A 175 13.51 -13.09 -16.93
CA TYR A 175 12.42 -13.73 -16.19
C TYR A 175 11.05 -13.08 -16.37
N VAL A 176 10.98 -11.91 -17.00
CA VAL A 176 9.74 -11.17 -17.21
C VAL A 176 9.87 -10.29 -18.45
N ALA A 177 8.76 -9.98 -19.10
CA ALA A 177 8.70 -8.97 -20.15
C ALA A 177 8.80 -7.58 -19.54
N GLU A 178 9.61 -6.72 -20.12
CA GLU A 178 9.95 -5.40 -19.57
C GLU A 178 8.81 -4.39 -19.69
N ASP A 179 7.83 -4.66 -20.55
CA ASP A 179 6.58 -3.89 -20.69
C ASP A 179 5.51 -4.29 -19.68
N THR A 180 5.81 -5.23 -18.80
CA THR A 180 4.89 -5.64 -17.74
C THR A 180 4.74 -4.56 -16.67
N TYR A 181 3.60 -4.55 -15.97
CA TYR A 181 3.37 -3.63 -14.87
C TYR A 181 4.40 -3.79 -13.75
N ARG A 182 4.86 -2.68 -13.18
CA ARG A 182 5.96 -2.68 -12.19
C ARG A 182 5.72 -3.59 -10.99
N ALA A 183 4.49 -3.64 -10.47
CA ALA A 183 4.14 -4.53 -9.38
C ALA A 183 4.23 -6.00 -9.80
N GLY A 184 3.82 -6.32 -11.03
CA GLY A 184 3.95 -7.65 -11.60
C GLY A 184 5.39 -8.10 -11.76
N SER A 185 6.29 -7.21 -12.15
CA SER A 185 7.72 -7.53 -12.30
C SER A 185 8.42 -7.81 -10.97
N GLY A 186 7.96 -7.15 -9.90
CA GLY A 186 8.47 -7.39 -8.54
C GLY A 186 7.90 -8.63 -7.85
N SER A 187 6.69 -9.03 -8.23
CA SER A 187 5.99 -10.19 -7.66
C SER A 187 6.26 -11.49 -8.39
N SER A 188 7.00 -11.47 -9.50
CA SER A 188 7.43 -12.71 -10.16
C SER A 188 8.08 -13.63 -9.14
N PRO A 189 7.55 -14.81 -8.90
CA PRO A 189 8.07 -15.67 -7.86
C PRO A 189 9.52 -15.96 -8.16
N SER A 190 10.35 -15.83 -7.18
CA SER A 190 11.64 -16.50 -7.18
C SER A 190 11.39 -18.01 -7.16
N THR A 191 10.90 -18.55 -8.27
CA THR A 191 10.75 -19.98 -8.52
C THR A 191 12.09 -20.64 -8.74
N SER A 192 13.04 -20.28 -7.90
CA SER A 192 14.25 -21.02 -7.78
C SER A 192 14.51 -21.30 -6.30
N ARG A 193 13.66 -22.10 -5.69
CA ARG A 193 14.15 -23.03 -4.68
C ARG A 193 15.09 -23.97 -5.41
N THR A 194 16.34 -23.60 -5.52
CA THR A 194 17.38 -24.61 -5.64
C THR A 194 17.50 -25.26 -4.29
N THR A 195 17.00 -26.47 -4.17
CA THR A 195 17.52 -27.44 -3.23
C THR A 195 19.04 -27.49 -3.47
N PRO A 196 19.89 -27.30 -2.43
CA PRO A 196 21.29 -27.53 -2.59
C PRO A 196 21.50 -28.99 -3.02
N PRO A 197 22.46 -29.30 -3.88
CA PRO A 197 22.82 -30.67 -4.18
C PRO A 197 23.32 -31.31 -2.90
N THR A 198 22.78 -32.47 -2.59
CA THR A 198 23.29 -33.42 -1.60
C THR A 198 24.71 -33.85 -1.89
#